data_dd51be660e48837e737aedc161ec3429
#
_entry.id   dd51be660e48837e737aedc161ec3429
#
_cell.length_a   1.000
_cell.length_b   1.000
_cell.length_c   1.000
_cell.angle_alpha   90.00
_cell.angle_beta   90.00
_cell.angle_gamma   90.00
#
_symmetry.space_group_name_H-M   'P 1'
#
loop_
_entity.id
_entity.type
_entity.pdbx_description
1 polymer ?
#
loop_
_entity_poly.entity_id
_entity_poly.type
_entity_poly.pdbx_seq_one_letter_code
_entity_poly.pdbx_strand_id
1 'polypeptide(L)'
;MSDAPETTPAPAKAPEAHPLDAMTGGAFSAATSGERAARIREWLATTPTPEQLQEVFKELSARDKGAARAVRERLDEIRRARNQESIAAEWAEKARALLAAPRLNIADALAWQRDAAKAGAPLSREPLSLLKAELADRVKVIEDLQHRVQVQREAAVLLAQRIEVLSTKSWRDAQAAQELLSTDVARWQEQAQALSTDASWPSVEARFPPLL
;
A
#
# COMPACT_ATOMS: atom_id res chain seq x y z
N MET A 1 -21.31 -57.36 71.76
CA MET A 1 -20.09 -56.84 71.25
C MET A 1 -20.21 -56.92 69.74
N SER A 2 -20.66 -55.83 69.13
CA SER A 2 -20.83 -55.69 67.67
C SER A 2 -19.73 -54.81 67.13
N ASP A 3 -18.89 -55.44 66.38
CA ASP A 3 -17.84 -54.74 65.64
C ASP A 3 -18.45 -54.30 64.31
N ALA A 4 -18.57 -52.98 64.12
CA ALA A 4 -18.96 -52.38 62.83
C ALA A 4 -17.71 -52.08 62.06
N PRO A 5 -17.63 -52.45 60.78
CA PRO A 5 -16.47 -52.07 59.98
C PRO A 5 -16.54 -50.56 59.60
N GLU A 6 -15.49 -49.83 60.00
CA GLU A 6 -15.26 -48.51 59.55
C GLU A 6 -15.04 -48.51 58.01
N THR A 7 -15.99 -47.92 57.30
CA THR A 7 -15.85 -47.63 55.87
C THR A 7 -14.97 -46.43 55.71
N THR A 8 -13.74 -46.65 55.37
CA THR A 8 -12.81 -45.58 54.92
C THR A 8 -13.35 -44.98 53.61
N PRO A 9 -13.64 -43.69 53.55
CA PRO A 9 -14.05 -43.09 52.29
C PRO A 9 -12.90 -43.17 51.27
N ALA A 10 -13.21 -43.69 50.07
CA ALA A 10 -12.26 -43.70 48.98
C ALA A 10 -11.72 -42.31 48.72
N PRO A 11 -10.41 -42.15 48.42
CA PRO A 11 -9.87 -40.84 48.14
C PRO A 11 -10.59 -40.26 46.93
N ALA A 12 -11.17 -39.06 47.11
CA ALA A 12 -11.76 -38.31 46.03
C ALA A 12 -10.75 -38.22 44.89
N LYS A 13 -11.07 -38.70 43.71
CA LYS A 13 -10.26 -38.56 42.51
C LYS A 13 -9.92 -37.08 42.40
N ALA A 14 -8.62 -36.74 42.45
CA ALA A 14 -8.17 -35.41 42.13
C ALA A 14 -8.71 -35.02 40.73
N PRO A 15 -9.27 -33.81 40.54
CA PRO A 15 -9.77 -33.41 39.24
C PRO A 15 -8.66 -33.56 38.23
N GLU A 16 -8.89 -34.35 37.18
CA GLU A 16 -7.94 -34.52 36.10
C GLU A 16 -7.63 -33.14 35.50
N ALA A 17 -6.33 -32.77 35.47
CA ALA A 17 -5.91 -31.51 34.88
C ALA A 17 -6.33 -31.45 33.41
N HIS A 18 -6.91 -30.32 32.98
CA HIS A 18 -7.31 -30.18 31.60
C HIS A 18 -6.04 -30.14 30.70
N PRO A 19 -6.07 -30.78 29.51
CA PRO A 19 -4.90 -30.82 28.60
C PRO A 19 -4.32 -29.45 28.25
N LEU A 20 -5.16 -28.41 28.25
CA LEU A 20 -4.73 -27.03 27.92
C LEU A 20 -4.21 -26.26 29.14
N ASP A 21 -4.28 -26.80 30.37
CA ASP A 21 -3.76 -26.12 31.55
C ASP A 21 -2.27 -25.87 31.52
N ALA A 22 -1.51 -26.82 31.01
CA ALA A 22 -0.05 -26.65 30.86
C ALA A 22 0.30 -25.47 29.98
N MET A 23 -0.46 -25.22 28.91
CA MET A 23 -0.26 -24.12 27.96
C MET A 23 -0.76 -22.79 28.52
N THR A 24 -1.89 -22.78 29.21
CA THR A 24 -2.58 -21.57 29.69
C THR A 24 -2.26 -21.16 31.12
N GLY A 25 -1.32 -21.84 31.78
CA GLY A 25 -0.99 -21.58 33.19
C GLY A 25 -2.10 -21.95 34.16
N GLY A 26 -2.89 -22.97 33.84
CA GLY A 26 -3.95 -23.51 34.71
C GLY A 26 -5.28 -22.76 34.61
N ALA A 27 -5.56 -22.09 33.50
CA ALA A 27 -6.80 -21.34 33.29
C ALA A 27 -8.06 -22.22 33.41
N PHE A 28 -8.00 -23.46 32.94
CA PHE A 28 -9.12 -24.41 33.00
C PHE A 28 -9.33 -25.04 34.38
N SER A 29 -8.33 -24.96 35.25
CA SER A 29 -8.39 -25.42 36.63
C SER A 29 -8.70 -24.32 37.64
N ALA A 30 -8.90 -23.09 37.19
CA ALA A 30 -9.20 -21.95 38.05
C ALA A 30 -10.55 -22.16 38.78
N ALA A 31 -10.56 -21.80 40.04
CA ALA A 31 -11.74 -21.98 40.90
C ALA A 31 -12.87 -20.99 40.58
N THR A 32 -12.51 -19.80 40.11
CA THR A 32 -13.46 -18.72 39.81
C THR A 32 -13.27 -18.20 38.38
N SER A 33 -14.35 -17.59 37.84
CA SER A 33 -14.30 -16.93 36.53
C SER A 33 -13.30 -15.77 36.50
N GLY A 34 -13.17 -15.05 37.60
CA GLY A 34 -12.19 -13.96 37.74
C GLY A 34 -10.73 -14.44 37.65
N GLU A 35 -10.41 -15.53 38.33
CA GLU A 35 -9.09 -16.18 38.26
C GLU A 35 -8.81 -16.71 36.85
N ARG A 36 -9.81 -17.32 36.23
CA ARG A 36 -9.69 -17.82 34.85
C ARG A 36 -9.40 -16.71 33.89
N ALA A 37 -10.13 -15.60 33.97
CA ALA A 37 -9.91 -14.42 33.15
C ALA A 37 -8.50 -13.81 33.35
N ALA A 38 -8.01 -13.77 34.60
CA ALA A 38 -6.67 -13.30 34.91
C ALA A 38 -5.58 -14.19 34.30
N ARG A 39 -5.71 -15.51 34.42
CA ARG A 39 -4.77 -16.47 33.83
C ARG A 39 -4.77 -16.45 32.31
N ILE A 40 -5.93 -16.27 31.68
CA ILE A 40 -6.03 -16.09 30.24
C ILE A 40 -5.35 -14.79 29.79
N ARG A 41 -5.49 -13.67 30.51
CA ARG A 41 -4.80 -12.43 30.19
C ARG A 41 -3.28 -12.58 30.28
N GLU A 42 -2.77 -13.27 31.30
CA GLU A 42 -1.34 -13.57 31.42
C GLU A 42 -0.83 -14.45 30.28
N TRP A 43 -1.63 -15.46 29.90
CA TRP A 43 -1.30 -16.29 28.74
C TRP A 43 -1.29 -15.52 27.42
N LEU A 44 -2.24 -14.63 27.19
CA LEU A 44 -2.30 -13.78 26.01
C LEU A 44 -1.06 -12.84 25.89
N ALA A 45 -0.50 -12.42 27.02
CA ALA A 45 0.72 -11.64 27.07
C ALA A 45 1.95 -12.41 26.54
N THR A 46 1.91 -13.74 26.49
CA THR A 46 2.96 -14.59 25.94
C THR A 46 2.91 -14.73 24.41
N THR A 47 2.04 -13.99 23.73
CA THR A 47 1.87 -14.01 22.28
C THR A 47 1.65 -15.43 21.71
N PRO A 48 0.55 -16.12 22.08
CA PRO A 48 0.25 -17.45 21.58
C PRO A 48 -0.05 -17.45 20.09
N THR A 49 0.18 -18.59 19.42
CA THR A 49 -0.11 -18.76 18.00
C THR A 49 -1.63 -18.73 17.72
N PRO A 50 -2.06 -18.37 16.50
CA PRO A 50 -3.48 -18.40 16.14
C PRO A 50 -4.14 -19.77 16.34
N GLU A 51 -3.40 -20.85 16.10
CA GLU A 51 -3.86 -22.24 16.30
C GLU A 51 -4.12 -22.52 17.77
N GLN A 52 -3.21 -22.11 18.66
CA GLN A 52 -3.37 -22.20 20.11
C GLN A 52 -4.56 -21.37 20.61
N LEU A 53 -4.73 -20.17 20.07
CA LEU A 53 -5.87 -19.30 20.39
C LEU A 53 -7.21 -19.94 20.00
N GLN A 54 -7.28 -20.55 18.81
CA GLN A 54 -8.50 -21.24 18.36
C GLN A 54 -8.85 -22.43 19.23
N GLU A 55 -7.85 -23.22 19.58
CA GLU A 55 -8.01 -24.41 20.43
C GLU A 55 -8.52 -24.02 21.83
N VAL A 56 -7.90 -23.03 22.46
CA VAL A 56 -8.31 -22.50 23.75
C VAL A 56 -9.70 -21.85 23.66
N PHE A 57 -9.99 -21.08 22.62
CA PHE A 57 -11.29 -20.46 22.44
C PHE A 57 -12.42 -21.50 22.34
N LYS A 58 -12.19 -22.57 21.58
CA LYS A 58 -13.16 -23.64 21.42
C LYS A 58 -13.54 -24.27 22.76
N GLU A 59 -12.56 -24.63 23.57
CA GLU A 59 -12.79 -25.28 24.88
C GLU A 59 -13.32 -24.26 25.92
N LEU A 60 -12.82 -23.05 25.92
CA LEU A 60 -13.17 -22.02 26.88
C LEU A 60 -14.58 -21.47 26.64
N SER A 61 -15.00 -21.31 25.39
CA SER A 61 -16.35 -20.80 25.06
C SER A 61 -17.47 -21.74 25.53
N ALA A 62 -17.19 -23.03 25.65
CA ALA A 62 -18.13 -24.01 26.19
C ALA A 62 -18.27 -23.92 27.72
N ARG A 63 -17.26 -23.38 28.42
CA ARG A 63 -17.20 -23.34 29.90
C ARG A 63 -17.42 -21.95 30.49
N ASP A 64 -16.79 -20.94 29.88
CA ASP A 64 -16.79 -19.55 30.36
C ASP A 64 -16.73 -18.57 29.19
N LYS A 65 -17.88 -18.08 28.76
CA LYS A 65 -18.01 -17.15 27.67
C LYS A 65 -17.33 -15.80 27.95
N GLY A 66 -17.32 -15.37 29.20
CA GLY A 66 -16.67 -14.11 29.59
C GLY A 66 -15.17 -14.16 29.45
N ALA A 67 -14.52 -15.24 29.88
CA ALA A 67 -13.09 -15.45 29.70
C ALA A 67 -12.73 -15.71 28.24
N ALA A 68 -13.59 -16.40 27.49
CA ALA A 68 -13.41 -16.65 26.06
C ALA A 68 -13.43 -15.37 25.21
N ARG A 69 -14.10 -14.33 25.68
CA ARG A 69 -14.19 -13.06 24.97
C ARG A 69 -12.82 -12.43 24.70
N ALA A 70 -11.91 -12.47 25.66
CA ALA A 70 -10.56 -11.93 25.50
C ALA A 70 -9.77 -12.68 24.41
N VAL A 71 -9.92 -14.00 24.34
CA VAL A 71 -9.31 -14.85 23.30
C VAL A 71 -9.92 -14.53 21.92
N ARG A 72 -11.23 -14.37 21.86
CA ARG A 72 -11.92 -13.98 20.63
C ARG A 72 -11.46 -12.61 20.12
N GLU A 73 -11.34 -11.63 21.00
CA GLU A 73 -10.84 -10.30 20.64
C GLU A 73 -9.43 -10.38 20.05
N ARG A 74 -8.55 -11.21 20.64
CA ARG A 74 -7.21 -11.42 20.10
C ARG A 74 -7.23 -12.10 18.72
N LEU A 75 -8.09 -13.10 18.52
CA LEU A 75 -8.27 -13.74 17.22
C LEU A 75 -8.79 -12.75 16.17
N ASP A 76 -9.72 -11.88 16.53
CA ASP A 76 -10.26 -10.85 15.65
C ASP A 76 -9.18 -9.80 15.28
N GLU A 77 -8.32 -9.43 16.23
CA GLU A 77 -7.17 -8.55 15.97
C GLU A 77 -6.19 -9.17 14.97
N ILE A 78 -5.85 -10.44 15.16
CA ILE A 78 -4.96 -11.18 14.24
C ILE A 78 -5.57 -11.28 12.84
N ARG A 79 -6.87 -11.56 12.75
CA ARG A 79 -7.59 -11.63 11.48
C ARG A 79 -7.57 -10.27 10.76
N ARG A 80 -7.83 -9.20 11.50
CA ARG A 80 -7.76 -7.83 10.96
C ARG A 80 -6.35 -7.47 10.48
N ALA A 81 -5.33 -7.80 11.27
CA ALA A 81 -3.94 -7.56 10.88
C ALA A 81 -3.57 -8.32 9.61
N ARG A 82 -3.91 -9.61 9.51
CA ARG A 82 -3.68 -10.41 8.29
C ARG A 82 -4.42 -9.87 7.08
N ASN A 83 -5.67 -9.44 7.27
CA ASN A 83 -6.45 -8.82 6.21
C ASN A 83 -5.81 -7.51 5.73
N GLN A 84 -5.33 -6.68 6.65
CA GLN A 84 -4.59 -5.45 6.32
C GLN A 84 -3.29 -5.74 5.58
N GLU A 85 -2.53 -6.74 6.00
CA GLU A 85 -1.31 -7.16 5.30
C GLU A 85 -1.61 -7.65 3.87
N SER A 86 -2.68 -8.43 3.71
CA SER A 86 -3.11 -8.92 2.40
C SER A 86 -3.52 -7.78 1.47
N ILE A 87 -4.31 -6.82 1.97
CA ILE A 87 -4.70 -5.63 1.23
C ILE A 87 -3.47 -4.79 0.86
N ALA A 88 -2.56 -4.59 1.81
CA ALA A 88 -1.32 -3.85 1.57
C ALA A 88 -0.47 -4.52 0.48
N ALA A 89 -0.31 -5.84 0.52
CA ALA A 89 0.44 -6.59 -0.48
C ALA A 89 -0.20 -6.49 -1.88
N GLU A 90 -1.51 -6.60 -1.97
CA GLU A 90 -2.25 -6.46 -3.24
C GLU A 90 -2.05 -5.09 -3.88
N TRP A 91 -2.23 -4.04 -3.10
CA TRP A 91 -2.09 -2.67 -3.61
C TRP A 91 -0.64 -2.26 -3.84
N ALA A 92 0.32 -2.82 -3.10
CA ALA A 92 1.73 -2.66 -3.38
C ALA A 92 2.12 -3.29 -4.72
N GLU A 93 1.60 -4.46 -5.03
CA GLU A 93 1.84 -5.13 -6.32
C GLU A 93 1.27 -4.33 -7.49
N LYS A 94 0.07 -3.79 -7.35
CA LYS A 94 -0.55 -2.90 -8.36
C LYS A 94 0.28 -1.63 -8.59
N ALA A 95 0.80 -1.02 -7.52
CA ALA A 95 1.67 0.15 -7.63
C ALA A 95 2.99 -0.17 -8.34
N ARG A 96 3.61 -1.29 -8.00
CA ARG A 96 4.84 -1.74 -8.67
C ARG A 96 4.62 -2.02 -10.15
N ALA A 97 3.48 -2.58 -10.52
CA ALA A 97 3.12 -2.81 -11.91
C ALA A 97 3.00 -1.48 -12.68
N LEU A 98 2.38 -0.46 -12.09
CA LEU A 98 2.31 0.88 -12.67
C LEU A 98 3.69 1.51 -12.86
N LEU A 99 4.56 1.40 -11.86
CA LEU A 99 5.93 1.93 -11.91
C LEU A 99 6.83 1.20 -12.89
N ALA A 100 6.62 -0.10 -13.08
CA ALA A 100 7.38 -0.93 -14.00
C ALA A 100 6.92 -0.78 -15.46
N ALA A 101 5.72 -0.28 -15.70
CA ALA A 101 5.19 -0.06 -17.03
C ALA A 101 6.04 0.99 -17.79
N PRO A 102 6.35 0.77 -19.10
CA PRO A 102 7.09 1.75 -19.89
C PRO A 102 6.34 3.06 -20.08
N ARG A 103 5.01 3.00 -19.99
CA ARG A 103 4.12 4.16 -20.09
C ARG A 103 3.28 4.24 -18.83
N LEU A 104 3.46 5.29 -18.04
CA LEU A 104 2.63 5.58 -16.89
C LEU A 104 1.57 6.61 -17.29
N ASN A 105 0.30 6.24 -17.10
CA ASN A 105 -0.81 7.16 -17.24
C ASN A 105 -1.06 7.85 -15.89
N ILE A 106 -1.06 9.18 -15.88
CA ILE A 106 -1.33 9.98 -14.66
C ILE A 106 -2.69 9.62 -14.05
N ALA A 107 -3.71 9.42 -14.89
CA ALA A 107 -5.04 9.02 -14.42
C ALA A 107 -5.04 7.67 -13.70
N ASP A 108 -4.25 6.71 -14.16
CA ASP A 108 -4.10 5.40 -13.51
C ASP A 108 -3.40 5.51 -12.15
N ALA A 109 -2.39 6.36 -12.03
CA ALA A 109 -1.71 6.61 -10.77
C ALA A 109 -2.64 7.28 -9.73
N LEU A 110 -3.44 8.25 -10.15
CA LEU A 110 -4.43 8.91 -9.29
C LEU A 110 -5.56 7.95 -8.91
N ALA A 111 -6.01 7.11 -9.85
CA ALA A 111 -7.02 6.08 -9.60
C ALA A 111 -6.51 5.05 -8.60
N TRP A 112 -5.26 4.63 -8.69
CA TRP A 112 -4.65 3.72 -7.73
C TRP A 112 -4.73 4.27 -6.30
N GLN A 113 -4.35 5.52 -6.10
CA GLN A 113 -4.38 6.15 -4.77
C GLN A 113 -5.81 6.22 -4.22
N ARG A 114 -6.76 6.63 -5.05
CA ARG A 114 -8.18 6.73 -4.67
C ARG A 114 -8.75 5.35 -4.32
N ASP A 115 -8.54 4.36 -5.17
CA ASP A 115 -9.11 3.03 -5.01
C ASP A 115 -8.45 2.27 -3.85
N ALA A 116 -7.15 2.43 -3.63
CA ALA A 116 -6.46 1.90 -2.47
C ALA A 116 -7.02 2.47 -1.16
N ALA A 117 -7.30 3.77 -1.11
CA ALA A 117 -7.93 4.40 0.04
C ALA A 117 -9.33 3.86 0.30
N LYS A 118 -10.14 3.66 -0.75
CA LYS A 118 -11.48 3.06 -0.66
C LYS A 118 -11.44 1.62 -0.16
N ALA A 119 -10.45 0.85 -0.55
CA ALA A 119 -10.24 -0.53 -0.12
C ALA A 119 -9.74 -0.63 1.33
N GLY A 120 -9.43 0.46 1.98
CA GLY A 120 -8.89 0.50 3.34
C GLY A 120 -7.42 0.11 3.41
N ALA A 121 -6.67 0.26 2.32
CA ALA A 121 -5.23 0.01 2.31
C ALA A 121 -4.49 1.01 3.22
N PRO A 122 -3.48 0.56 3.99
CA PRO A 122 -2.75 1.43 4.92
C PRO A 122 -1.71 2.30 4.18
N LEU A 123 -2.18 3.35 3.49
CA LEU A 123 -1.35 4.25 2.68
C LEU A 123 -0.30 5.04 3.47
N SER A 124 -0.48 5.19 4.77
CA SER A 124 0.46 5.87 5.67
C SER A 124 1.60 4.97 6.17
N ARG A 125 1.54 3.66 5.91
CA ARG A 125 2.53 2.68 6.32
C ARG A 125 3.34 2.18 5.15
N GLU A 126 4.60 1.80 5.40
CA GLU A 126 5.40 1.09 4.40
C GLU A 126 4.80 -0.32 4.12
N PRO A 127 4.91 -0.83 2.89
CA PRO A 127 5.56 -0.23 1.72
C PRO A 127 4.71 0.76 0.94
N LEU A 128 3.42 0.89 1.24
CA LEU A 128 2.48 1.71 0.47
C LEU A 128 2.80 3.20 0.50
N SER A 129 3.29 3.72 1.63
CA SER A 129 3.69 5.13 1.73
C SER A 129 4.83 5.48 0.78
N LEU A 130 5.83 4.60 0.65
CA LEU A 130 6.94 4.77 -0.28
C LEU A 130 6.48 4.67 -1.73
N LEU A 131 5.64 3.70 -2.06
CA LEU A 131 5.10 3.51 -3.40
C LEU A 131 4.21 4.67 -3.83
N LYS A 132 3.40 5.20 -2.91
CA LYS A 132 2.61 6.41 -3.13
C LYS A 132 3.51 7.62 -3.47
N ALA A 133 4.60 7.79 -2.73
CA ALA A 133 5.56 8.86 -2.97
C ALA A 133 6.26 8.68 -4.33
N GLU A 134 6.70 7.48 -4.68
CA GLU A 134 7.30 7.18 -5.98
C GLU A 134 6.34 7.45 -7.15
N LEU A 135 5.07 7.05 -7.02
CA LEU A 135 4.05 7.35 -8.03
C LEU A 135 3.83 8.86 -8.16
N ALA A 136 3.77 9.60 -7.06
CA ALA A 136 3.64 11.05 -7.07
C ALA A 136 4.83 11.73 -7.75
N ASP A 137 6.04 11.28 -7.49
CA ASP A 137 7.25 11.79 -8.13
C ASP A 137 7.25 11.52 -9.64
N ARG A 138 6.86 10.33 -10.06
CA ARG A 138 6.74 9.98 -11.48
C ARG A 138 5.67 10.81 -12.19
N VAL A 139 4.53 11.03 -11.57
CA VAL A 139 3.46 11.89 -12.08
C VAL A 139 3.97 13.31 -12.26
N LYS A 140 4.70 13.84 -11.29
CA LYS A 140 5.28 15.18 -11.35
C LYS A 140 6.28 15.32 -12.49
N VAL A 141 7.15 14.34 -12.70
CA VAL A 141 8.10 14.33 -13.82
C VAL A 141 7.37 14.31 -15.16
N ILE A 142 6.30 13.53 -15.29
CA ILE A 142 5.50 13.48 -16.52
C ILE A 142 4.79 14.82 -16.77
N GLU A 143 4.18 15.41 -15.76
CA GLU A 143 3.51 16.72 -15.86
C GLU A 143 4.50 17.81 -16.26
N ASP A 144 5.70 17.81 -15.68
CA ASP A 144 6.76 18.75 -16.02
C ASP A 144 7.21 18.59 -17.49
N LEU A 145 7.38 17.35 -17.94
CA LEU A 145 7.71 17.07 -19.34
C LEU A 145 6.57 17.50 -20.28
N GLN A 146 5.32 17.26 -19.94
CA GLN A 146 4.15 17.73 -20.71
C GLN A 146 4.15 19.25 -20.84
N HIS A 147 4.46 19.97 -19.77
CA HIS A 147 4.57 21.41 -19.79
C HIS A 147 5.70 21.88 -20.71
N ARG A 148 6.86 21.27 -20.63
CA ARG A 148 8.01 21.58 -21.49
C ARG A 148 7.70 21.31 -22.96
N VAL A 149 7.00 20.24 -23.28
CA VAL A 149 6.53 19.93 -24.63
C VAL A 149 5.56 21.03 -25.14
N GLN A 150 4.65 21.45 -24.29
CA GLN A 150 3.69 22.52 -24.64
C GLN A 150 4.42 23.84 -24.94
N VAL A 151 5.39 24.21 -24.13
CA VAL A 151 6.22 25.40 -24.34
C VAL A 151 6.96 25.33 -25.69
N GLN A 152 7.52 24.17 -26.05
CA GLN A 152 8.19 23.97 -27.33
C GLN A 152 7.22 24.06 -28.53
N ARG A 153 5.99 23.58 -28.38
CA ARG A 153 4.95 23.72 -29.41
C ARG A 153 4.57 25.18 -29.66
N GLU A 154 4.39 25.94 -28.57
CA GLU A 154 4.09 27.37 -28.65
C GLU A 154 5.25 28.15 -29.31
N ALA A 155 6.48 27.78 -28.96
CA ALA A 155 7.67 28.33 -29.59
C ALA A 155 7.72 28.01 -31.09
N ALA A 156 7.34 26.82 -31.52
CA ALA A 156 7.24 26.42 -32.91
C ALA A 156 6.23 27.29 -33.69
N VAL A 157 5.08 27.59 -33.09
CA VAL A 157 4.07 28.47 -33.70
C VAL A 157 4.64 29.89 -33.92
N LEU A 158 5.35 30.44 -32.93
CA LEU A 158 5.97 31.74 -33.03
C LEU A 158 7.07 31.79 -34.09
N LEU A 159 7.87 30.72 -34.19
CA LEU A 159 8.91 30.61 -35.25
C LEU A 159 8.26 30.54 -36.64
N ALA A 160 7.17 29.78 -36.81
CA ALA A 160 6.41 29.71 -38.04
C ALA A 160 5.87 31.10 -38.48
N GLN A 161 5.34 31.84 -37.53
CA GLN A 161 4.87 33.21 -37.79
C GLN A 161 5.99 34.13 -38.23
N ARG A 162 7.17 34.02 -37.62
CA ARG A 162 8.36 34.77 -38.02
C ARG A 162 8.84 34.42 -39.44
N ILE A 163 8.73 33.15 -39.83
CA ILE A 163 9.03 32.71 -41.20
C ILE A 163 8.05 33.34 -42.20
N GLU A 164 6.74 33.31 -41.89
CA GLU A 164 5.71 33.92 -42.75
C GLU A 164 5.93 35.41 -42.98
N VAL A 165 6.36 36.14 -41.94
CA VAL A 165 6.62 37.58 -42.02
C VAL A 165 7.83 37.90 -42.90
N LEU A 166 8.77 36.97 -43.14
CA LEU A 166 9.90 37.20 -44.02
C LEU A 166 9.47 37.62 -45.44
N SER A 167 8.37 37.09 -45.93
CA SER A 167 7.84 37.41 -47.27
C SER A 167 7.37 38.87 -47.43
N THR A 168 7.12 39.55 -46.31
CA THR A 168 6.63 40.93 -46.29
C THR A 168 7.76 41.97 -46.14
N LYS A 169 9.00 41.52 -45.93
CA LYS A 169 10.17 42.39 -45.70
C LYS A 169 10.88 42.69 -46.99
N SER A 170 11.66 43.80 -47.01
CA SER A 170 12.63 44.05 -48.07
C SER A 170 13.67 42.93 -48.16
N TRP A 171 14.29 42.72 -49.32
CA TRP A 171 15.27 41.64 -49.48
C TRP A 171 16.43 41.71 -48.48
N ARG A 172 16.92 42.93 -48.22
CA ARG A 172 17.99 43.12 -47.28
C ARG A 172 17.61 42.80 -45.84
N ASP A 173 16.44 43.26 -45.43
CA ASP A 173 15.91 42.99 -44.08
C ASP A 173 15.53 41.52 -43.88
N ALA A 174 14.99 40.90 -44.94
CA ALA A 174 14.68 39.47 -44.94
C ALA A 174 15.94 38.62 -44.79
N GLN A 175 17.02 38.96 -45.45
CA GLN A 175 18.30 38.24 -45.36
C GLN A 175 18.88 38.30 -43.94
N ALA A 176 18.90 39.48 -43.32
CA ALA A 176 19.37 39.64 -41.96
C ALA A 176 18.50 38.89 -40.95
N ALA A 177 17.18 38.93 -41.10
CA ALA A 177 16.25 38.21 -40.27
C ALA A 177 16.34 36.68 -40.43
N GLN A 178 16.63 36.20 -41.65
CA GLN A 178 16.80 34.78 -41.95
C GLN A 178 17.99 34.15 -41.20
N GLU A 179 19.11 34.85 -41.06
CA GLU A 179 20.28 34.36 -40.33
C GLU A 179 19.96 34.13 -38.85
N LEU A 180 19.31 35.13 -38.19
CA LEU A 180 18.86 35.00 -36.79
C LEU A 180 17.83 33.90 -36.64
N LEU A 181 16.88 33.82 -37.56
CA LEU A 181 15.80 32.82 -37.51
C LEU A 181 16.35 31.41 -37.71
N SER A 182 17.33 31.20 -38.59
CA SER A 182 17.99 29.91 -38.77
C SER A 182 18.65 29.40 -37.48
N THR A 183 19.30 30.29 -36.74
CA THR A 183 19.89 29.97 -35.44
C THR A 183 18.82 29.60 -34.44
N ASP A 184 17.74 30.34 -34.37
CA ASP A 184 16.61 30.06 -33.44
C ASP A 184 15.89 28.75 -33.79
N VAL A 185 15.71 28.46 -35.08
CA VAL A 185 15.13 27.18 -35.51
C VAL A 185 16.02 25.99 -35.12
N ALA A 186 17.33 26.11 -35.35
CA ALA A 186 18.29 25.07 -34.99
C ALA A 186 18.29 24.80 -33.49
N ARG A 187 18.24 25.85 -32.68
CA ARG A 187 18.13 25.73 -31.21
C ARG A 187 16.82 25.06 -30.81
N TRP A 188 15.72 25.43 -31.42
CA TRP A 188 14.41 24.81 -31.16
C TRP A 188 14.44 23.32 -31.51
N GLN A 189 14.99 22.92 -32.65
CA GLN A 189 15.13 21.54 -33.07
C GLN A 189 15.96 20.73 -32.07
N GLU A 190 17.07 21.26 -31.61
CA GLU A 190 17.92 20.62 -30.59
C GLU A 190 17.15 20.40 -29.27
N GLN A 191 16.42 21.41 -28.80
CA GLN A 191 15.62 21.32 -27.59
C GLN A 191 14.45 20.31 -27.74
N ALA A 192 13.80 20.29 -28.90
CA ALA A 192 12.73 19.31 -29.18
C ALA A 192 13.25 17.87 -29.21
N GLN A 193 14.43 17.67 -29.80
CA GLN A 193 15.12 16.39 -29.80
C GLN A 193 15.44 15.92 -28.37
N ALA A 194 15.95 16.80 -27.53
CA ALA A 194 16.26 16.49 -26.13
C ALA A 194 15.02 16.04 -25.35
N LEU A 195 13.85 16.64 -25.59
CA LEU A 195 12.59 16.24 -24.96
C LEU A 195 12.15 14.83 -25.38
N SER A 196 12.28 14.50 -26.68
CA SER A 196 11.87 13.18 -27.18
C SER A 196 12.81 12.04 -26.76
N THR A 197 14.00 12.34 -26.27
CA THR A 197 14.94 11.37 -25.71
C THR A 197 14.81 11.20 -24.18
N ASP A 198 13.94 11.97 -23.54
CA ASP A 198 13.69 11.85 -22.10
C ASP A 198 13.11 10.48 -21.75
N ALA A 199 13.53 9.91 -20.62
CA ALA A 199 13.06 8.60 -20.17
C ALA A 199 11.54 8.53 -19.96
N SER A 200 10.90 9.64 -19.67
CA SER A 200 9.45 9.76 -19.47
C SER A 200 8.67 10.04 -20.76
N TRP A 201 9.34 10.18 -21.90
CA TRP A 201 8.70 10.46 -23.18
C TRP A 201 7.60 9.46 -23.57
N PRO A 202 7.75 8.13 -23.38
CA PRO A 202 6.69 7.18 -23.68
C PRO A 202 5.37 7.46 -22.97
N SER A 203 5.42 8.07 -21.79
CA SER A 203 4.22 8.43 -21.00
C SER A 203 3.52 9.70 -21.55
N VAL A 204 4.21 10.50 -22.34
CA VAL A 204 3.72 11.77 -22.88
C VAL A 204 3.36 11.65 -24.37
N GLU A 205 4.06 10.80 -25.10
CA GLU A 205 3.98 10.63 -26.56
C GLU A 205 2.55 10.40 -27.08
N ALA A 206 1.76 9.60 -26.38
CA ALA A 206 0.40 9.28 -26.80
C ALA A 206 -0.52 10.52 -26.83
N ARG A 207 -0.27 11.48 -25.94
CA ARG A 207 -1.05 12.71 -25.83
C ARG A 207 -0.54 13.83 -26.72
N PHE A 208 0.76 13.84 -26.97
CA PHE A 208 1.44 14.85 -27.76
C PHE A 208 2.12 14.19 -28.96
N PRO A 209 1.68 14.44 -30.20
CA PRO A 209 2.36 13.97 -31.40
C PRO A 209 3.81 14.47 -31.46
N PRO A 210 4.70 13.80 -32.23
CA PRO A 210 6.10 14.21 -32.34
C PRO A 210 6.25 15.69 -32.67
N LEU A 211 7.25 16.33 -32.05
CA LEU A 211 7.57 17.72 -32.30
C LEU A 211 8.30 17.96 -33.65
N LEU A 212 9.00 16.93 -34.12
CA LEU A 212 9.78 16.94 -35.36
C LEU A 212 9.08 16.21 -36.51
#